data_6707d31cb4316e8070a81dc0b6916c99
#
_entry.id   6707d31cb4316e8070a81dc0b6916c99
#
_cell.length_a   1.000
_cell.length_b   1.000
_cell.length_c   1.000
_cell.angle_alpha   90.00
_cell.angle_beta   90.00
_cell.angle_gamma   90.00
#
_symmetry.space_group_name_H-M   'P 1'
#
loop_
_entity.id
_entity.type
_entity.pdbx_description
1 polymer ?
#
loop_
_entity_poly.entity_id
_entity_poly.type
_entity_poly.pdbx_seq_one_letter_code
_entity_poly.pdbx_strand_id
1 'polypeptide(L)'
;ILRGGGRLDMKRIIVLIGMVFVFLACTGDFKEINTDKSGVTDEDLQADYNEHGIRLGIIQQGIYFNYDYGKGKNWPFQLTQNLNADMFSGYMHDAKPLNGGSHNSDYNLQDGWNSAMWGHTYEYVFPQIYQSENATRDRMPAFFGITKILKVEVMHRVTDYYGPIVYSHFADPEARYMPDTQKEVYSAFFCELDTAVAVLSDYIVEHPGASEFARFDMLLDGDYDSWIKFANSLRMRLAMRIAVASPEKAKTEFRKAMDNEYGVIREADESVAVSTASGYTNPLGEINLVWNEAYIGAPMESILNGYEDPRREIYFATCQDEQFAGEYRGIRQGTCFAHNYYNTLSKLKVTQQTDAVLMPAAEVWFLRAEAALRGWTDESVKTCYEEGVMASFRQYGILQSDAYLESDLLPADFVDTYDMENDITARCQVSPRWLESADRDTKLEKIITQKWIAMFPEGCEAWAEQRRTGYPRLFPVRFNHSKDGCIDTETMIRRLNFPGGLKTENAEQYAALVEALGGDDNAGTRLWWDTGINW
;
A
#
# COMPACT_ATOMS: atom_id res chain seq x y z
N ILE A 1 -19.29 52.54 -76.27
CA ILE A 1 -20.75 52.75 -76.27
C ILE A 1 -21.42 51.81 -75.26
N LEU A 2 -22.14 52.46 -74.29
CA LEU A 2 -23.20 52.01 -73.37
C LEU A 2 -22.81 51.08 -72.18
N ARG A 3 -22.71 51.64 -70.99
CA ARG A 3 -23.70 51.90 -69.93
C ARG A 3 -24.72 50.73 -69.72
N GLY A 4 -24.58 50.07 -68.61
CA GLY A 4 -25.58 49.20 -67.97
C GLY A 4 -25.36 49.20 -66.45
N GLY A 5 -25.89 50.26 -65.77
CA GLY A 5 -25.93 50.31 -64.31
C GLY A 5 -27.06 49.45 -63.79
N GLY A 6 -26.76 48.32 -63.17
CA GLY A 6 -27.71 47.52 -62.45
C GLY A 6 -27.98 48.12 -61.05
N ARG A 7 -29.15 48.71 -60.88
CA ARG A 7 -29.72 49.06 -59.56
C ARG A 7 -29.90 47.77 -58.77
N LEU A 8 -29.09 47.60 -57.75
CA LEU A 8 -29.34 46.54 -56.73
C LEU A 8 -30.66 46.89 -56.02
N ASP A 9 -31.62 45.99 -56.16
CA ASP A 9 -32.97 46.13 -55.65
C ASP A 9 -32.94 46.25 -54.14
N MET A 10 -33.42 47.34 -53.59
CA MET A 10 -33.42 47.66 -52.15
C MET A 10 -34.05 46.57 -51.31
N LYS A 11 -34.93 45.74 -51.89
CA LYS A 11 -35.52 44.58 -51.26
C LYS A 11 -34.48 43.43 -51.05
N ARG A 12 -33.54 43.30 -51.97
CA ARG A 12 -32.42 42.25 -51.82
C ARG A 12 -31.38 42.68 -50.78
N ILE A 13 -31.15 43.98 -50.65
CA ILE A 13 -30.26 44.53 -49.63
C ILE A 13 -30.86 44.34 -48.21
N ILE A 14 -32.19 44.62 -48.08
CA ILE A 14 -32.91 44.43 -46.81
C ILE A 14 -32.95 42.95 -46.42
N VAL A 15 -33.12 42.03 -47.37
CA VAL A 15 -33.06 40.56 -47.10
C VAL A 15 -31.65 40.08 -46.72
N LEU A 16 -30.61 40.64 -47.36
CA LEU A 16 -29.23 40.31 -47.00
C LEU A 16 -28.86 40.85 -45.62
N ILE A 17 -29.25 42.07 -45.27
CA ILE A 17 -29.03 42.64 -43.94
C ILE A 17 -29.83 41.88 -42.88
N GLY A 18 -31.06 41.46 -43.16
CA GLY A 18 -31.87 40.60 -42.27
C GLY A 18 -31.27 39.24 -42.04
N MET A 19 -30.68 38.60 -43.07
CA MET A 19 -29.95 37.34 -42.89
C MET A 19 -28.67 37.47 -42.04
N VAL A 20 -27.92 38.57 -42.19
CA VAL A 20 -26.70 38.81 -41.37
C VAL A 20 -27.07 39.04 -39.90
N PHE A 21 -28.20 39.72 -39.61
CA PHE A 21 -28.66 39.89 -38.22
C PHE A 21 -29.20 38.59 -37.59
N VAL A 22 -29.77 37.68 -38.37
CA VAL A 22 -30.21 36.35 -37.87
C VAL A 22 -29.01 35.45 -37.54
N PHE A 23 -27.91 35.51 -38.29
CA PHE A 23 -26.70 34.78 -37.98
C PHE A 23 -25.92 35.35 -36.78
N LEU A 24 -26.02 36.63 -36.47
CA LEU A 24 -25.39 37.25 -35.30
C LEU A 24 -26.18 37.06 -34.00
N ALA A 25 -27.50 36.84 -34.08
CA ALA A 25 -28.34 36.59 -32.92
C ALA A 25 -28.27 35.12 -32.42
N CYS A 26 -27.91 34.16 -33.29
CA CYS A 26 -27.79 32.74 -32.90
C CYS A 26 -26.46 32.35 -32.27
N THR A 27 -25.44 33.22 -32.25
CA THR A 27 -24.11 32.87 -31.69
C THR A 27 -23.89 33.43 -30.29
N GLY A 28 -24.73 34.33 -29.81
CA GLY A 28 -24.63 34.91 -28.47
C GLY A 28 -24.85 33.91 -27.35
N ASP A 29 -25.82 33.03 -27.52
CA ASP A 29 -26.22 32.08 -26.48
C ASP A 29 -25.61 30.68 -26.67
N PHE A 30 -24.84 30.47 -27.76
CA PHE A 30 -24.30 29.12 -28.07
C PHE A 30 -23.31 28.62 -27.01
N LYS A 31 -22.56 29.52 -26.41
CA LYS A 31 -21.67 29.18 -25.26
C LYS A 31 -22.48 28.84 -24.01
N GLU A 32 -23.57 29.57 -23.76
CA GLU A 32 -24.40 29.38 -22.56
C GLU A 32 -25.29 28.15 -22.65
N ILE A 33 -25.73 27.77 -23.85
CA ILE A 33 -26.58 26.60 -24.11
C ILE A 33 -25.73 25.30 -24.17
N ASN A 34 -24.47 25.37 -24.63
CA ASN A 34 -23.56 24.24 -24.71
C ASN A 34 -22.60 24.11 -23.52
N THR A 35 -22.65 25.00 -22.55
CA THR A 35 -21.94 24.81 -21.29
C THR A 35 -22.76 23.84 -20.47
N ASP A 36 -22.20 22.67 -20.21
CA ASP A 36 -22.78 21.70 -19.29
C ASP A 36 -22.81 22.35 -17.89
N LYS A 37 -23.97 22.84 -17.49
CA LYS A 37 -24.17 23.49 -16.18
C LYS A 37 -24.09 22.49 -15.00
N SER A 38 -23.97 21.19 -15.28
CA SER A 38 -23.70 20.14 -14.31
C SER A 38 -22.22 19.80 -14.24
N GLY A 39 -21.39 20.29 -15.16
CA GLY A 39 -19.94 20.10 -15.16
C GLY A 39 -19.24 21.11 -14.23
N VAL A 40 -18.17 20.68 -13.59
CA VAL A 40 -17.27 21.54 -12.81
C VAL A 40 -16.54 22.49 -13.77
N THR A 41 -16.62 23.81 -13.54
CA THR A 41 -15.90 24.80 -14.36
C THR A 41 -14.45 24.98 -13.90
N ASP A 42 -13.58 25.55 -14.76
CA ASP A 42 -12.20 25.89 -14.35
C ASP A 42 -12.18 26.88 -13.16
N GLU A 43 -13.18 27.76 -13.05
CA GLU A 43 -13.33 28.68 -11.92
C GLU A 43 -13.72 27.94 -10.63
N ASP A 44 -14.61 26.94 -10.73
CA ASP A 44 -14.97 26.08 -9.60
C ASP A 44 -13.77 25.21 -9.16
N LEU A 45 -12.93 24.76 -10.10
CA LEU A 45 -11.71 24.00 -9.80
C LEU A 45 -10.65 24.87 -9.09
N GLN A 46 -10.56 26.16 -9.44
CA GLN A 46 -9.61 27.08 -8.78
C GLN A 46 -10.12 27.59 -7.43
N ALA A 47 -11.45 27.60 -7.22
CA ALA A 47 -12.02 28.04 -5.95
C ALA A 47 -11.60 27.10 -4.80
N ASP A 48 -11.21 27.67 -3.69
CA ASP A 48 -10.91 26.95 -2.44
C ASP A 48 -9.95 25.75 -2.60
N TYR A 49 -8.94 25.86 -3.46
CA TYR A 49 -7.92 24.80 -3.71
C TYR A 49 -8.46 23.52 -4.35
N ASN A 50 -9.67 23.51 -4.92
CA ASN A 50 -10.29 22.28 -5.45
C ASN A 50 -9.44 21.55 -6.46
N GLU A 51 -8.79 22.25 -7.41
CA GLU A 51 -7.94 21.63 -8.43
C GLU A 51 -6.85 20.74 -7.80
N HIS A 52 -6.18 21.25 -6.76
CA HIS A 52 -5.06 20.56 -6.12
C HIS A 52 -5.56 19.54 -5.11
N GLY A 53 -6.59 19.87 -4.34
CA GLY A 53 -7.15 18.97 -3.33
C GLY A 53 -7.78 17.70 -3.91
N ILE A 54 -8.57 17.83 -4.99
CA ILE A 54 -9.17 16.67 -5.68
C ILE A 54 -8.08 15.75 -6.21
N ARG A 55 -6.99 16.30 -6.75
CA ARG A 55 -5.84 15.51 -7.23
C ARG A 55 -5.19 14.72 -6.11
N LEU A 56 -4.98 15.34 -4.96
CA LEU A 56 -4.46 14.64 -3.76
C LEU A 56 -5.42 13.55 -3.27
N GLY A 57 -6.73 13.77 -3.38
CA GLY A 57 -7.74 12.74 -3.11
C GLY A 57 -7.58 11.50 -4.00
N ILE A 58 -7.30 11.68 -5.30
CA ILE A 58 -7.02 10.56 -6.22
C ILE A 58 -5.74 9.80 -5.79
N ILE A 59 -4.70 10.52 -5.37
CA ILE A 59 -3.45 9.90 -4.92
C ILE A 59 -3.68 9.07 -3.65
N GLN A 60 -4.40 9.61 -2.66
CA GLN A 60 -4.74 8.92 -1.41
C GLN A 60 -5.54 7.63 -1.66
N GLN A 61 -6.56 7.68 -2.53
CA GLN A 61 -7.32 6.50 -2.94
C GLN A 61 -6.48 5.51 -3.74
N GLY A 62 -5.45 6.00 -4.45
CA GLY A 62 -4.51 5.18 -5.21
C GLY A 62 -3.59 4.31 -4.36
N ILE A 63 -3.46 4.57 -3.06
CA ILE A 63 -2.68 3.72 -2.14
C ILE A 63 -3.37 2.37 -1.97
N TYR A 64 -4.68 2.36 -1.72
CA TYR A 64 -5.56 1.20 -1.66
C TYR A 64 -6.53 1.22 -2.85
N PHE A 65 -6.02 1.29 -4.03
CA PHE A 65 -6.65 1.35 -5.36
C PHE A 65 -8.18 1.27 -5.41
N ASN A 66 -8.85 2.27 -4.85
CA ASN A 66 -10.28 2.47 -4.95
C ASN A 66 -10.63 3.94 -5.24
N TYR A 67 -10.20 4.41 -6.41
CA TYR A 67 -10.28 5.82 -6.82
C TYR A 67 -11.64 6.26 -7.40
N ASP A 68 -12.67 5.46 -7.27
CA ASP A 68 -14.05 5.82 -7.55
C ASP A 68 -15.00 5.59 -6.37
N TYR A 69 -14.46 5.59 -5.15
CA TYR A 69 -15.19 5.40 -3.89
C TYR A 69 -15.99 4.10 -3.82
N GLY A 70 -15.50 3.04 -4.44
CA GLY A 70 -16.15 1.72 -4.43
C GLY A 70 -17.25 1.51 -5.45
N LYS A 71 -17.46 2.45 -6.37
CA LYS A 71 -18.50 2.35 -7.40
C LYS A 71 -18.07 1.45 -8.57
N GLY A 72 -17.85 0.16 -8.29
CA GLY A 72 -17.62 -0.84 -9.30
C GLY A 72 -16.16 -1.09 -9.70
N LYS A 73 -15.18 -0.53 -8.99
CA LYS A 73 -13.75 -0.69 -9.28
C LYS A 73 -12.92 -1.24 -8.13
N ASN A 74 -13.43 -2.27 -7.46
CA ASN A 74 -12.68 -2.95 -6.38
C ASN A 74 -11.64 -3.94 -6.92
N TRP A 75 -11.77 -4.40 -8.17
CA TRP A 75 -10.84 -5.31 -8.81
C TRP A 75 -9.40 -4.76 -8.96
N PRO A 76 -9.14 -3.43 -9.10
CA PRO A 76 -7.76 -2.94 -9.09
C PRO A 76 -7.02 -3.29 -7.79
N PHE A 77 -7.65 -3.13 -6.63
CA PHE A 77 -7.07 -3.55 -5.35
C PHE A 77 -6.84 -5.06 -5.29
N GLN A 78 -7.78 -5.87 -5.79
CA GLN A 78 -7.60 -7.32 -5.86
C GLN A 78 -6.33 -7.69 -6.62
N LEU A 79 -6.10 -7.08 -7.78
CA LEU A 79 -4.94 -7.40 -8.62
C LEU A 79 -3.64 -6.73 -8.15
N THR A 80 -3.71 -5.55 -7.54
CA THR A 80 -2.50 -4.84 -7.09
C THR A 80 -1.98 -5.35 -5.75
N GLN A 81 -2.85 -5.80 -4.85
CA GLN A 81 -2.46 -6.18 -3.50
C GLN A 81 -3.01 -7.53 -3.05
N ASN A 82 -4.35 -7.77 -3.15
CA ASN A 82 -4.98 -8.91 -2.49
C ASN A 82 -4.50 -10.26 -3.02
N LEU A 83 -4.44 -10.46 -4.34
CA LEU A 83 -3.92 -11.69 -4.97
C LEU A 83 -2.39 -11.79 -5.02
N ASN A 84 -1.70 -10.85 -4.43
CA ASN A 84 -0.24 -10.75 -4.35
C ASN A 84 0.22 -10.66 -2.88
N ALA A 85 0.51 -9.48 -2.40
CA ALA A 85 1.13 -9.25 -1.10
C ALA A 85 0.31 -9.79 0.08
N ASP A 86 -1.02 -9.68 0.04
CA ASP A 86 -1.87 -10.17 1.13
C ASP A 86 -1.83 -11.70 1.23
N MET A 87 -1.67 -12.40 0.11
CA MET A 87 -1.44 -13.85 0.11
C MET A 87 0.00 -14.18 0.47
N PHE A 88 0.98 -13.53 -0.17
CA PHE A 88 2.39 -13.85 0.07
C PHE A 88 2.85 -13.55 1.50
N SER A 89 2.19 -12.61 2.19
CA SER A 89 2.39 -12.34 3.61
C SER A 89 1.84 -13.43 4.54
N GLY A 90 1.04 -14.38 4.01
CA GLY A 90 0.38 -15.40 4.80
C GLY A 90 -0.88 -14.93 5.53
N TYR A 91 -1.35 -13.72 5.28
CA TYR A 91 -2.52 -13.15 5.95
C TYR A 91 -3.82 -13.79 5.54
N MET A 92 -3.99 -13.99 4.22
CA MET A 92 -5.25 -14.48 3.69
C MET A 92 -5.07 -15.37 2.47
N HIS A 93 -6.15 -16.03 2.10
CA HIS A 93 -6.26 -16.91 0.95
C HIS A 93 -7.68 -16.86 0.39
N ASP A 94 -7.87 -17.18 -0.88
CA ASP A 94 -9.20 -17.47 -1.42
C ASP A 94 -9.61 -18.93 -1.13
N ALA A 95 -10.90 -19.21 -1.15
CA ALA A 95 -11.45 -20.53 -0.82
C ALA A 95 -11.73 -21.43 -2.04
N LYS A 96 -11.43 -20.95 -3.23
CA LYS A 96 -11.72 -21.60 -4.50
C LYS A 96 -10.64 -21.31 -5.53
N PRO A 97 -10.45 -22.19 -6.52
CA PRO A 97 -9.53 -21.89 -7.61
C PRO A 97 -10.05 -20.71 -8.42
N LEU A 98 -9.26 -19.65 -8.51
CA LEU A 98 -9.49 -18.54 -9.42
C LEU A 98 -8.84 -18.86 -10.79
N ASN A 99 -9.24 -18.15 -11.84
CA ASN A 99 -8.62 -18.21 -13.16
C ASN A 99 -8.37 -19.64 -13.68
N GLY A 100 -9.35 -20.56 -13.49
CA GLY A 100 -9.25 -21.94 -13.97
C GLY A 100 -8.19 -22.79 -13.26
N GLY A 101 -7.74 -22.40 -12.07
CA GLY A 101 -6.74 -23.11 -11.27
C GLY A 101 -5.30 -22.59 -11.44
N SER A 102 -5.09 -21.58 -12.27
CA SER A 102 -3.80 -20.87 -12.34
C SER A 102 -3.80 -19.72 -11.34
N HIS A 103 -2.92 -19.77 -10.35
CA HIS A 103 -3.05 -18.93 -9.17
C HIS A 103 -1.70 -18.47 -8.60
N ASN A 104 -1.65 -17.25 -8.10
CA ASN A 104 -0.43 -16.73 -7.45
C ASN A 104 -0.11 -17.47 -6.13
N SER A 105 -1.12 -18.03 -5.46
CA SER A 105 -0.92 -18.73 -4.17
C SER A 105 -0.11 -20.02 -4.26
N ASP A 106 -0.01 -20.64 -5.45
CA ASP A 106 0.82 -21.82 -5.71
C ASP A 106 2.03 -21.49 -6.59
N TYR A 107 2.32 -20.20 -6.76
CA TYR A 107 3.39 -19.64 -7.60
C TYR A 107 3.23 -19.88 -9.11
N ASN A 108 2.07 -20.30 -9.59
CA ASN A 108 1.71 -20.24 -11.00
C ASN A 108 1.30 -18.80 -11.37
N LEU A 109 2.31 -17.92 -11.38
CA LEU A 109 2.13 -16.48 -11.42
C LEU A 109 1.42 -16.01 -12.69
N GLN A 110 0.40 -15.18 -12.51
CA GLN A 110 -0.39 -14.58 -13.59
C GLN A 110 0.16 -13.22 -13.97
N ASP A 111 0.70 -13.07 -15.18
CA ASP A 111 1.32 -11.81 -15.62
C ASP A 111 0.36 -10.62 -15.56
N GLY A 112 -0.91 -10.79 -15.94
CA GLY A 112 -1.92 -9.73 -15.86
C GLY A 112 -2.22 -9.27 -14.43
N TRP A 113 -2.09 -10.15 -13.42
CA TRP A 113 -2.22 -9.77 -12.02
C TRP A 113 -0.94 -9.11 -11.50
N ASN A 114 0.20 -9.69 -11.86
CA ASN A 114 1.51 -9.23 -11.39
C ASN A 114 1.91 -7.89 -11.98
N SER A 115 1.39 -7.54 -13.17
CA SER A 115 1.60 -6.25 -13.82
C SER A 115 0.71 -5.14 -13.28
N ALA A 116 -0.34 -5.46 -12.51
CA ALA A 116 -1.37 -4.51 -12.13
C ALA A 116 -0.84 -3.36 -11.24
N MET A 117 0.00 -3.66 -10.25
CA MET A 117 0.60 -2.62 -9.40
C MET A 117 1.39 -1.62 -10.25
N TRP A 118 2.20 -2.10 -11.19
CA TRP A 118 2.94 -1.24 -12.13
C TRP A 118 1.98 -0.42 -13.00
N GLY A 119 1.08 -1.10 -13.73
CA GLY A 119 0.18 -0.46 -14.68
C GLY A 119 -0.69 0.61 -14.02
N HIS A 120 -1.39 0.26 -12.95
CA HIS A 120 -2.28 1.21 -12.26
C HIS A 120 -1.54 2.39 -11.63
N THR A 121 -0.36 2.16 -11.05
CA THR A 121 0.43 3.26 -10.48
C THR A 121 0.89 4.22 -11.56
N TYR A 122 1.47 3.75 -12.65
CA TYR A 122 1.99 4.61 -13.71
C TYR A 122 0.90 5.22 -14.60
N GLU A 123 -0.28 4.61 -14.68
CA GLU A 123 -1.40 5.13 -15.47
C GLU A 123 -2.24 6.16 -14.67
N TYR A 124 -2.54 5.87 -13.39
CA TYR A 124 -3.55 6.65 -12.65
C TYR A 124 -2.97 7.47 -11.50
N VAL A 125 -1.90 7.04 -10.84
CA VAL A 125 -1.44 7.66 -9.58
C VAL A 125 -0.21 8.53 -9.79
N PHE A 126 0.84 8.02 -10.38
CA PHE A 126 2.09 8.75 -10.53
C PHE A 126 1.97 9.99 -11.41
N PRO A 127 1.18 10.02 -12.50
CA PRO A 127 0.89 11.26 -13.23
C PRO A 127 0.24 12.35 -12.36
N GLN A 128 -0.63 11.98 -11.42
CA GLN A 128 -1.25 12.93 -10.48
C GLN A 128 -0.22 13.50 -9.50
N ILE A 129 0.68 12.64 -9.01
CA ILE A 129 1.81 13.07 -8.16
C ILE A 129 2.67 14.07 -8.91
N TYR A 130 3.11 13.74 -10.11
CA TYR A 130 3.96 14.61 -10.93
C TYR A 130 3.30 15.98 -11.22
N GLN A 131 2.01 15.97 -11.57
CA GLN A 131 1.27 17.21 -11.81
C GLN A 131 1.06 18.00 -10.52
N SER A 132 0.80 17.35 -9.38
CA SER A 132 0.68 18.00 -8.09
C SER A 132 1.99 18.69 -7.68
N GLU A 133 3.12 17.98 -7.78
CA GLU A 133 4.44 18.54 -7.48
C GLU A 133 4.72 19.82 -8.30
N ASN A 134 4.47 19.76 -9.61
CA ASN A 134 4.74 20.90 -10.49
C ASN A 134 3.80 22.09 -10.23
N ALA A 135 2.55 21.83 -9.91
CA ALA A 135 1.55 22.88 -9.72
C ALA A 135 1.67 23.55 -8.34
N THR A 136 2.15 22.84 -7.32
CA THR A 136 2.13 23.33 -5.92
C THR A 136 3.49 23.80 -5.41
N ARG A 137 4.60 23.38 -6.01
CA ARG A 137 5.98 23.64 -5.58
C ARG A 137 6.23 25.08 -5.10
N ASP A 138 5.86 26.09 -5.92
CA ASP A 138 6.19 27.48 -5.67
C ASP A 138 5.01 28.31 -5.11
N ARG A 139 3.84 27.68 -4.93
CA ARG A 139 2.60 28.42 -4.63
C ARG A 139 1.86 27.90 -3.40
N MET A 140 2.00 26.62 -3.11
CA MET A 140 1.19 25.94 -2.09
C MET A 140 2.07 24.98 -1.28
N PRO A 141 2.92 25.49 -0.37
CA PRO A 141 3.94 24.69 0.33
C PRO A 141 3.35 23.47 1.05
N ALA A 142 2.23 23.62 1.76
CA ALA A 142 1.61 22.53 2.49
C ALA A 142 1.16 21.39 1.54
N PHE A 143 0.51 21.70 0.43
CA PHE A 143 0.10 20.71 -0.57
C PHE A 143 1.31 20.05 -1.24
N PHE A 144 2.37 20.81 -1.48
CA PHE A 144 3.63 20.27 -2.01
C PHE A 144 4.29 19.29 -1.03
N GLY A 145 4.39 19.64 0.26
CA GLY A 145 4.93 18.78 1.30
C GLY A 145 4.15 17.47 1.42
N ILE A 146 2.81 17.54 1.47
CA ILE A 146 1.93 16.36 1.49
C ILE A 146 2.11 15.51 0.22
N THR A 147 2.21 16.14 -0.95
CA THR A 147 2.46 15.41 -2.22
C THR A 147 3.75 14.59 -2.14
N LYS A 148 4.81 15.14 -1.53
CA LYS A 148 6.09 14.44 -1.34
C LYS A 148 5.94 13.21 -0.43
N ILE A 149 5.20 13.31 0.67
CA ILE A 149 4.94 12.19 1.58
C ILE A 149 4.15 11.10 0.85
N LEU A 150 3.06 11.47 0.18
CA LEU A 150 2.23 10.54 -0.59
C LEU A 150 2.99 9.88 -1.73
N LYS A 151 3.90 10.60 -2.40
CA LYS A 151 4.78 10.03 -3.43
C LYS A 151 5.62 8.89 -2.86
N VAL A 152 6.21 9.09 -1.70
CA VAL A 152 7.01 8.06 -1.03
C VAL A 152 6.13 6.89 -0.60
N GLU A 153 4.96 7.15 0.00
CA GLU A 153 4.03 6.10 0.44
C GLU A 153 3.52 5.24 -0.72
N VAL A 154 3.23 5.80 -1.86
CA VAL A 154 2.82 5.05 -3.07
C VAL A 154 4.01 4.28 -3.65
N MET A 155 5.14 4.95 -3.87
CA MET A 155 6.20 4.40 -4.70
C MET A 155 7.11 3.41 -3.99
N HIS A 156 7.18 3.44 -2.64
CA HIS A 156 7.94 2.39 -1.92
C HIS A 156 7.29 1.02 -2.09
N ARG A 157 5.96 0.92 -2.17
CA ARG A 157 5.23 -0.31 -2.46
C ARG A 157 5.59 -0.86 -3.85
N VAL A 158 5.70 0.01 -4.85
CA VAL A 158 6.04 -0.37 -6.23
C VAL A 158 7.47 -0.92 -6.30
N THR A 159 8.45 -0.20 -5.74
CA THR A 159 9.83 -0.68 -5.75
C THR A 159 10.02 -1.95 -4.90
N ASP A 160 9.24 -2.12 -3.83
CA ASP A 160 9.27 -3.34 -3.01
C ASP A 160 8.63 -4.55 -3.70
N TYR A 161 7.83 -4.33 -4.74
CA TYR A 161 7.31 -5.39 -5.62
C TYR A 161 8.32 -5.78 -6.71
N TYR A 162 8.93 -4.79 -7.38
CA TYR A 162 9.67 -5.02 -8.63
C TYR A 162 11.18 -4.80 -8.54
N GLY A 163 11.66 -4.03 -7.56
CA GLY A 163 13.05 -3.57 -7.45
C GLY A 163 13.26 -2.24 -8.18
N PRO A 164 14.07 -2.19 -9.26
CA PRO A 164 14.23 -0.98 -10.07
C PRO A 164 12.90 -0.50 -10.65
N ILE A 165 12.73 0.82 -10.66
CA ILE A 165 11.52 1.48 -11.20
C ILE A 165 11.88 2.80 -11.87
N VAL A 166 11.02 3.30 -12.77
CA VAL A 166 11.14 4.66 -13.32
C VAL A 166 10.63 5.64 -12.28
N TYR A 167 11.51 6.35 -11.60
CA TYR A 167 11.17 7.26 -10.51
C TYR A 167 11.60 8.71 -10.75
N SER A 168 12.91 8.97 -10.76
CA SER A 168 13.46 10.32 -10.94
C SER A 168 13.31 10.84 -12.38
N HIS A 169 13.29 9.95 -13.34
CA HIS A 169 13.18 10.26 -14.77
C HIS A 169 11.74 10.20 -15.31
N PHE A 170 10.74 10.09 -14.44
CA PHE A 170 9.35 10.10 -14.88
C PHE A 170 9.01 11.43 -15.56
N ALA A 171 8.44 11.36 -16.78
CA ALA A 171 8.11 12.49 -17.63
C ALA A 171 9.32 13.32 -18.14
N ASP A 172 10.56 12.86 -17.95
CA ASP A 172 11.73 13.42 -18.63
C ASP A 172 11.66 13.07 -20.13
N PRO A 173 11.62 14.06 -21.05
CA PRO A 173 11.51 13.79 -22.48
C PRO A 173 12.70 13.01 -23.05
N GLU A 174 13.89 13.14 -22.46
CA GLU A 174 15.13 12.51 -22.92
C GLU A 174 15.39 11.14 -22.28
N ALA A 175 14.96 10.96 -21.03
CA ALA A 175 15.26 9.78 -20.23
C ALA A 175 14.02 9.12 -19.57
N ARG A 176 12.82 9.41 -20.04
CA ARG A 176 11.54 9.02 -19.40
C ARG A 176 11.34 7.52 -19.14
N TYR A 177 12.10 6.67 -19.80
CA TYR A 177 12.04 5.22 -19.62
C TYR A 177 13.18 4.65 -18.80
N MET A 178 14.14 5.47 -18.42
CA MET A 178 15.30 5.02 -17.67
C MET A 178 14.90 4.73 -16.23
N PRO A 179 15.16 3.51 -15.73
CA PRO A 179 14.90 3.18 -14.34
C PRO A 179 16.01 3.72 -13.44
N ASP A 180 15.61 4.03 -12.21
CA ASP A 180 16.53 4.13 -11.09
C ASP A 180 16.73 2.74 -10.47
N THR A 181 17.93 2.41 -10.03
CA THR A 181 18.19 1.24 -9.21
C THR A 181 17.41 1.36 -7.89
N GLN A 182 17.04 0.25 -7.26
CA GLN A 182 16.31 0.31 -5.99
C GLN A 182 17.07 1.11 -4.91
N LYS A 183 18.39 1.07 -4.90
CA LYS A 183 19.24 1.88 -4.01
C LYS A 183 19.06 3.38 -4.24
N GLU A 184 19.01 3.80 -5.50
CA GLU A 184 18.79 5.21 -5.87
C GLU A 184 17.38 5.66 -5.50
N VAL A 185 16.38 4.83 -5.76
CA VAL A 185 14.97 5.09 -5.37
C VAL A 185 14.85 5.31 -3.86
N TYR A 186 15.43 4.43 -3.02
CA TYR A 186 15.43 4.61 -1.56
C TYR A 186 16.18 5.88 -1.13
N SER A 187 17.26 6.22 -1.84
CA SER A 187 17.98 7.46 -1.55
C SER A 187 17.14 8.70 -1.88
N ALA A 188 16.37 8.64 -2.98
CA ALA A 188 15.43 9.69 -3.35
C ALA A 188 14.29 9.82 -2.34
N PHE A 189 13.75 8.70 -1.82
CA PHE A 189 12.70 8.74 -0.80
C PHE A 189 13.11 9.55 0.44
N PHE A 190 14.33 9.36 0.92
CA PHE A 190 14.81 10.14 2.07
C PHE A 190 14.93 11.64 1.74
N CYS A 191 15.36 12.00 0.54
CA CYS A 191 15.40 13.40 0.09
C CYS A 191 13.99 14.00 -0.05
N GLU A 192 13.02 13.22 -0.55
CA GLU A 192 11.63 13.66 -0.65
C GLU A 192 11.03 13.93 0.75
N LEU A 193 11.28 13.03 1.72
CA LEU A 193 10.84 13.21 3.10
C LEU A 193 11.56 14.37 3.80
N ASP A 194 12.84 14.63 3.48
CA ASP A 194 13.54 15.82 3.96
C ASP A 194 12.86 17.10 3.50
N THR A 195 12.54 17.14 2.22
CA THR A 195 11.85 18.29 1.62
C THR A 195 10.47 18.48 2.24
N ALA A 196 9.71 17.39 2.38
CA ALA A 196 8.37 17.45 2.94
C ALA A 196 8.35 17.98 4.39
N VAL A 197 9.21 17.41 5.24
CA VAL A 197 9.30 17.82 6.65
C VAL A 197 9.74 19.29 6.76
N ALA A 198 10.75 19.73 6.03
CA ALA A 198 11.21 21.12 6.05
C ALA A 198 10.10 22.09 5.60
N VAL A 199 9.47 21.81 4.47
CA VAL A 199 8.41 22.68 3.91
C VAL A 199 7.20 22.76 4.84
N LEU A 200 6.75 21.62 5.41
CA LEU A 200 5.61 21.62 6.34
C LEU A 200 5.96 22.30 7.66
N SER A 201 7.16 22.09 8.21
CA SER A 201 7.61 22.78 9.44
C SER A 201 7.64 24.29 9.28
N ASP A 202 8.22 24.78 8.17
CA ASP A 202 8.23 26.22 7.87
C ASP A 202 6.79 26.75 7.73
N TYR A 203 5.94 26.01 7.03
CA TYR A 203 4.54 26.42 6.80
C TYR A 203 3.73 26.52 8.11
N ILE A 204 3.86 25.56 9.01
CA ILE A 204 3.19 25.57 10.33
C ILE A 204 3.58 26.81 11.15
N VAL A 205 4.88 27.16 11.12
CA VAL A 205 5.39 28.33 11.85
C VAL A 205 4.86 29.64 11.25
N GLU A 206 4.80 29.74 9.93
CA GLU A 206 4.32 30.95 9.22
C GLU A 206 2.80 31.10 9.24
N HIS A 207 2.06 29.98 9.32
CA HIS A 207 0.60 29.91 9.24
C HIS A 207 -0.01 29.10 10.39
N PRO A 208 0.08 29.57 11.64
CA PRO A 208 -0.43 28.82 12.81
C PRO A 208 -1.94 28.55 12.69
N GLY A 209 -2.34 27.28 12.79
CA GLY A 209 -3.73 26.85 12.71
C GLY A 209 -4.29 26.73 11.27
N ALA A 210 -3.44 26.81 10.27
CA ALA A 210 -3.82 26.55 8.87
C ALA A 210 -4.33 25.11 8.71
N SER A 211 -5.37 24.93 7.90
CA SER A 211 -6.02 23.63 7.66
C SER A 211 -6.67 23.53 6.27
N GLU A 212 -6.09 24.19 5.29
CA GLU A 212 -6.67 24.30 3.93
C GLU A 212 -6.84 22.92 3.28
N PHE A 213 -6.00 21.96 3.67
CA PHE A 213 -6.06 20.61 3.15
C PHE A 213 -7.15 19.74 3.81
N ALA A 214 -7.67 20.08 4.98
CA ALA A 214 -8.55 19.25 5.80
C ALA A 214 -9.73 18.62 5.03
N ARG A 215 -10.40 19.38 4.17
CA ARG A 215 -11.55 18.86 3.41
C ARG A 215 -11.20 17.85 2.30
N PHE A 216 -9.92 17.72 1.96
CA PHE A 216 -9.41 16.79 0.95
C PHE A 216 -8.61 15.65 1.57
N ASP A 217 -8.31 15.79 2.86
CA ASP A 217 -7.50 14.82 3.59
C ASP A 217 -8.35 13.62 3.99
N MET A 218 -7.95 12.47 3.50
CA MET A 218 -8.58 11.19 3.80
C MET A 218 -7.82 10.42 4.88
N LEU A 219 -6.69 10.97 5.38
CA LEU A 219 -5.77 10.28 6.26
C LEU A 219 -5.68 10.89 7.66
N LEU A 220 -5.53 12.21 7.76
CA LEU A 220 -5.08 12.89 8.99
C LEU A 220 -5.85 14.20 9.27
N ASP A 221 -7.06 14.35 8.69
CA ASP A 221 -7.99 15.47 8.93
C ASP A 221 -7.37 16.87 8.71
N GLY A 222 -6.32 16.98 7.89
CA GLY A 222 -5.61 18.21 7.57
C GLY A 222 -4.65 18.70 8.65
N ASP A 223 -4.34 17.89 9.64
CA ASP A 223 -3.36 18.22 10.68
C ASP A 223 -1.92 18.04 10.17
N TYR A 224 -1.26 19.15 9.91
CA TYR A 224 0.10 19.16 9.35
C TYR A 224 1.15 18.60 10.33
N ASP A 225 0.97 18.72 11.64
CA ASP A 225 1.85 18.09 12.63
C ASP A 225 1.79 16.57 12.52
N SER A 226 0.59 16.01 12.36
CA SER A 226 0.36 14.59 12.12
C SER A 226 0.94 14.11 10.78
N TRP A 227 0.91 14.95 9.74
CA TRP A 227 1.59 14.66 8.48
C TRP A 227 3.11 14.56 8.63
N ILE A 228 3.74 15.42 9.48
CA ILE A 228 5.17 15.35 9.77
C ILE A 228 5.48 14.09 10.59
N LYS A 229 4.65 13.74 11.59
CA LYS A 229 4.80 12.48 12.35
C LYS A 229 4.71 11.26 11.43
N PHE A 230 3.78 11.28 10.48
CA PHE A 230 3.67 10.22 9.46
C PHE A 230 4.93 10.15 8.60
N ALA A 231 5.42 11.27 8.08
CA ALA A 231 6.65 11.33 7.28
C ALA A 231 7.87 10.77 8.04
N ASN A 232 8.02 11.12 9.32
CA ASN A 232 9.08 10.60 10.17
C ASN A 232 8.93 9.08 10.41
N SER A 233 7.72 8.61 10.66
CA SER A 233 7.44 7.19 10.88
C SER A 233 7.64 6.36 9.61
N LEU A 234 7.24 6.88 8.44
CA LEU A 234 7.54 6.30 7.14
C LEU A 234 9.06 6.25 6.87
N ARG A 235 9.80 7.31 7.25
CA ARG A 235 11.27 7.30 7.22
C ARG A 235 11.85 6.16 8.04
N MET A 236 11.30 5.89 9.23
CA MET A 236 11.76 4.77 10.07
C MET A 236 11.52 3.41 9.40
N ARG A 237 10.34 3.19 8.78
CA ARG A 237 10.03 1.99 7.99
C ARG A 237 11.05 1.78 6.89
N LEU A 238 11.29 2.81 6.08
CA LEU A 238 12.25 2.77 4.96
C LEU A 238 13.69 2.59 5.42
N ALA A 239 14.09 3.23 6.52
CA ALA A 239 15.41 3.07 7.11
C ALA A 239 15.62 1.61 7.59
N MET A 240 14.62 1.04 8.26
CA MET A 240 14.71 -0.35 8.71
C MET A 240 14.74 -1.33 7.54
N ARG A 241 14.05 -1.04 6.44
CA ARG A 241 14.08 -1.85 5.22
C ARG A 241 15.50 -2.03 4.69
N ILE A 242 16.32 -1.00 4.73
CA ILE A 242 17.70 -1.02 4.23
C ILE A 242 18.75 -1.31 5.32
N ALA A 243 18.32 -1.78 6.50
CA ALA A 243 19.17 -1.92 7.69
C ALA A 243 20.43 -2.76 7.46
N VAL A 244 20.37 -3.75 6.58
CA VAL A 244 21.51 -4.63 6.25
C VAL A 244 22.19 -4.20 4.95
N ALA A 245 21.42 -3.81 3.95
CA ALA A 245 21.97 -3.40 2.65
C ALA A 245 22.76 -2.07 2.71
N SER A 246 22.40 -1.18 3.64
CA SER A 246 23.07 0.12 3.84
C SER A 246 23.01 0.57 5.31
N PRO A 247 23.73 -0.10 6.22
CA PRO A 247 23.53 0.04 7.68
C PRO A 247 23.79 1.45 8.21
N GLU A 248 24.83 2.14 7.75
CA GLU A 248 25.16 3.50 8.21
C GLU A 248 24.09 4.51 7.78
N LYS A 249 23.61 4.41 6.53
CA LYS A 249 22.51 5.26 6.06
C LYS A 249 21.23 4.95 6.81
N ALA A 250 20.90 3.68 6.99
CA ALA A 250 19.74 3.24 7.74
C ALA A 250 19.72 3.83 9.16
N LYS A 251 20.81 3.68 9.90
CA LYS A 251 20.95 4.24 11.25
C LYS A 251 20.80 5.75 11.26
N THR A 252 21.42 6.45 10.31
CA THR A 252 21.36 7.91 10.20
C THR A 252 19.93 8.39 9.95
N GLU A 253 19.24 7.77 8.98
CA GLU A 253 17.87 8.16 8.63
C GLU A 253 16.88 7.82 9.76
N PHE A 254 17.06 6.68 10.42
CA PHE A 254 16.25 6.31 11.57
C PHE A 254 16.37 7.31 12.72
N ARG A 255 17.61 7.67 13.08
CA ARG A 255 17.86 8.67 14.13
C ARG A 255 17.30 10.03 13.77
N LYS A 256 17.45 10.46 12.52
CA LYS A 256 16.89 11.72 12.03
C LYS A 256 15.37 11.79 12.25
N ALA A 257 14.66 10.69 12.06
CA ALA A 257 13.23 10.63 12.35
C ALA A 257 12.94 10.72 13.85
N MET A 258 13.71 10.00 14.67
CA MET A 258 13.54 9.99 16.14
C MET A 258 13.86 11.34 16.78
N ASP A 259 14.84 12.06 16.25
CA ASP A 259 15.34 13.33 16.81
C ASP A 259 14.53 14.55 16.31
N ASN A 260 13.55 14.35 15.43
CA ASN A 260 12.70 15.42 14.91
C ASN A 260 11.76 15.95 16.00
N GLU A 261 11.61 17.27 16.11
CA GLU A 261 10.81 17.92 17.15
C GLU A 261 9.32 17.57 17.14
N TYR A 262 8.75 17.29 15.96
CA TYR A 262 7.36 16.83 15.83
C TYR A 262 7.19 15.37 16.25
N GLY A 263 8.29 14.61 16.34
CA GLY A 263 8.29 13.21 16.74
C GLY A 263 7.78 12.25 15.66
N VAL A 264 7.33 11.09 16.15
CA VAL A 264 6.83 9.96 15.34
C VAL A 264 5.48 9.51 15.90
N ILE A 265 4.75 8.69 15.18
CA ILE A 265 3.50 8.05 15.65
C ILE A 265 3.81 7.20 16.90
N ARG A 266 3.00 7.36 17.96
CA ARG A 266 3.15 6.64 19.23
C ARG A 266 1.84 6.09 19.77
N GLU A 267 0.78 6.88 19.68
CA GLU A 267 -0.51 6.54 20.25
C GLU A 267 -1.41 5.86 19.21
N ALA A 268 -2.32 5.01 19.64
CA ALA A 268 -3.18 4.23 18.74
C ALA A 268 -4.06 5.11 17.83
N ASP A 269 -4.48 6.26 18.33
CA ASP A 269 -5.28 7.26 17.59
C ASP A 269 -4.45 8.10 16.60
N GLU A 270 -3.12 8.05 16.68
CA GLU A 270 -2.21 8.63 15.67
C GLU A 270 -1.98 7.70 14.47
N SER A 271 -2.52 6.45 14.50
CA SER A 271 -2.36 5.50 13.40
C SER A 271 -2.93 6.04 12.09
N VAL A 272 -2.21 5.85 11.00
CA VAL A 272 -2.58 6.38 9.69
C VAL A 272 -3.39 5.35 8.90
N ALA A 273 -4.55 5.77 8.42
CA ALA A 273 -5.44 4.95 7.59
C ALA A 273 -6.15 5.80 6.55
N VAL A 274 -6.54 5.21 5.42
CA VAL A 274 -7.50 5.86 4.51
C VAL A 274 -8.88 5.72 5.15
N SER A 275 -9.43 6.85 5.60
CA SER A 275 -10.66 6.89 6.37
C SER A 275 -11.91 6.74 5.51
N THR A 276 -12.79 5.83 5.90
CA THR A 276 -14.10 5.67 5.27
C THR A 276 -15.07 6.81 5.58
N ALA A 277 -14.81 7.62 6.60
CA ALA A 277 -15.57 8.83 6.89
C ALA A 277 -15.43 9.89 5.78
N SER A 278 -14.34 9.86 4.99
CA SER A 278 -14.13 10.71 3.82
C SER A 278 -15.02 10.38 2.62
N GLY A 279 -15.80 9.29 2.69
CA GLY A 279 -16.56 8.73 1.57
C GLY A 279 -15.83 7.61 0.82
N TYR A 280 -14.59 7.30 1.20
CA TYR A 280 -13.85 6.14 0.72
C TYR A 280 -14.55 4.84 1.14
N THR A 281 -14.51 3.84 0.27
CA THR A 281 -15.04 2.50 0.56
C THR A 281 -13.88 1.49 0.45
N ASN A 282 -13.65 0.73 1.51
CA ASN A 282 -12.54 -0.23 1.54
C ASN A 282 -12.79 -1.39 0.55
N PRO A 283 -11.95 -1.54 -0.49
CA PRO A 283 -12.15 -2.56 -1.51
C PRO A 283 -12.00 -4.00 -0.97
N LEU A 284 -11.18 -4.20 0.07
CA LEU A 284 -11.05 -5.51 0.70
C LEU A 284 -12.37 -5.97 1.33
N GLY A 285 -13.18 -5.03 1.83
CA GLY A 285 -14.53 -5.35 2.34
C GLY A 285 -15.46 -5.90 1.28
N GLU A 286 -15.39 -5.40 0.05
CA GLU A 286 -16.14 -5.93 -1.10
C GLU A 286 -15.66 -7.34 -1.48
N ILE A 287 -14.35 -7.53 -1.61
CA ILE A 287 -13.73 -8.82 -1.93
C ILE A 287 -14.09 -9.88 -0.88
N ASN A 288 -14.06 -9.50 0.41
CA ASN A 288 -14.37 -10.37 1.52
C ASN A 288 -15.86 -10.75 1.57
N LEU A 289 -16.76 -9.76 1.58
CA LEU A 289 -18.17 -9.98 1.92
C LEU A 289 -19.05 -10.25 0.70
N VAL A 290 -18.78 -9.63 -0.45
CA VAL A 290 -19.60 -9.74 -1.65
C VAL A 290 -19.06 -10.82 -2.59
N TRP A 291 -17.76 -10.80 -2.88
CA TRP A 291 -17.15 -11.79 -3.78
C TRP A 291 -16.84 -13.12 -3.08
N ASN A 292 -16.75 -13.14 -1.75
CA ASN A 292 -16.37 -14.31 -0.96
C ASN A 292 -14.99 -14.87 -1.37
N GLU A 293 -13.99 -14.00 -1.45
CA GLU A 293 -12.66 -14.32 -1.94
C GLU A 293 -11.53 -13.95 -0.95
N ALA A 294 -11.85 -13.76 0.35
CA ALA A 294 -10.86 -13.51 1.39
C ALA A 294 -11.16 -14.32 2.66
N TYR A 295 -10.26 -15.24 2.99
CA TYR A 295 -10.33 -16.15 4.14
C TYR A 295 -9.01 -16.12 4.90
N ILE A 296 -8.98 -16.58 6.15
CA ILE A 296 -7.75 -16.67 6.94
C ILE A 296 -6.69 -17.50 6.20
N GLY A 297 -5.45 -17.02 6.15
CA GLY A 297 -4.29 -17.82 5.79
C GLY A 297 -3.88 -18.78 6.92
N ALA A 298 -3.40 -19.96 6.59
CA ALA A 298 -2.94 -20.95 7.56
C ALA A 298 -1.90 -20.42 8.58
N PRO A 299 -0.93 -19.54 8.21
CA PRO A 299 -0.03 -18.95 9.19
C PRO A 299 -0.74 -18.10 10.24
N MET A 300 -1.79 -17.34 9.85
CA MET A 300 -2.61 -16.56 10.78
C MET A 300 -3.39 -17.48 11.73
N GLU A 301 -3.98 -18.56 11.22
CA GLU A 301 -4.63 -19.57 12.06
C GLU A 301 -3.65 -20.13 13.09
N SER A 302 -2.50 -20.62 12.65
CA SER A 302 -1.47 -21.24 13.48
C SER A 302 -1.01 -20.33 14.62
N ILE A 303 -0.65 -19.09 14.29
CA ILE A 303 -0.08 -18.14 15.25
C ILE A 303 -1.16 -17.63 16.21
N LEU A 304 -2.30 -17.18 15.71
CA LEU A 304 -3.33 -16.58 16.55
C LEU A 304 -4.06 -17.62 17.42
N ASN A 305 -4.31 -18.82 16.89
CA ASN A 305 -4.90 -19.90 17.70
C ASN A 305 -3.91 -20.39 18.75
N GLY A 306 -2.64 -20.60 18.40
CA GLY A 306 -1.61 -21.06 19.32
C GLY A 306 -1.33 -20.09 20.46
N TYR A 307 -1.34 -18.79 20.19
CA TYR A 307 -1.17 -17.75 21.21
C TYR A 307 -2.44 -17.47 22.04
N GLU A 308 -3.60 -18.00 21.63
CA GLU A 308 -4.91 -17.56 22.14
C GLU A 308 -5.05 -16.04 22.02
N ASP A 309 -4.55 -15.48 20.89
CA ASP A 309 -4.42 -14.05 20.67
C ASP A 309 -5.82 -13.39 20.61
N PRO A 310 -6.11 -12.40 21.46
CA PRO A 310 -7.43 -11.76 21.50
C PRO A 310 -7.75 -10.98 20.21
N ARG A 311 -6.76 -10.58 19.40
CA ARG A 311 -6.97 -9.94 18.09
C ARG A 311 -7.61 -10.88 17.09
N ARG A 312 -7.51 -12.19 17.26
CA ARG A 312 -8.16 -13.20 16.42
C ARG A 312 -9.65 -12.93 16.27
N GLU A 313 -10.34 -12.63 17.39
CA GLU A 313 -11.77 -12.35 17.40
C GLU A 313 -12.14 -11.01 16.74
N ILE A 314 -11.19 -10.09 16.65
CA ILE A 314 -11.35 -8.80 15.97
C ILE A 314 -11.15 -8.95 14.46
N TYR A 315 -10.13 -9.69 14.07
CA TYR A 315 -9.72 -9.82 12.67
C TYR A 315 -10.62 -10.77 11.87
N PHE A 316 -11.12 -11.83 12.49
CA PHE A 316 -11.77 -12.95 11.80
C PHE A 316 -13.10 -13.35 12.42
N ALA A 317 -14.00 -13.80 11.55
CA ALA A 317 -15.20 -14.51 11.94
C ALA A 317 -14.89 -15.99 12.15
N THR A 318 -15.65 -16.66 13.00
CA THR A 318 -15.56 -18.11 13.17
C THR A 318 -16.06 -18.85 11.92
N CYS A 319 -15.63 -20.09 11.77
CA CYS A 319 -16.07 -21.01 10.73
C CYS A 319 -17.59 -21.13 10.65
N GLN A 320 -18.12 -21.19 9.43
CA GLN A 320 -19.54 -21.46 9.17
C GLN A 320 -19.85 -22.95 9.00
N ASP A 321 -18.81 -23.79 8.89
CA ASP A 321 -18.94 -25.23 8.83
C ASP A 321 -19.47 -25.77 10.16
N GLU A 322 -20.53 -26.61 10.13
CA GLU A 322 -21.16 -27.15 11.34
C GLU A 322 -20.19 -28.01 12.17
N GLN A 323 -19.26 -28.70 11.53
CA GLN A 323 -18.26 -29.57 12.20
C GLN A 323 -17.25 -28.75 13.01
N PHE A 324 -16.93 -27.54 12.56
CA PHE A 324 -15.93 -26.65 13.15
C PHE A 324 -16.55 -25.33 13.65
N ALA A 325 -17.84 -25.34 13.94
CA ALA A 325 -18.55 -24.16 14.40
C ALA A 325 -17.91 -23.56 15.65
N GLY A 326 -17.63 -22.27 15.61
CA GLY A 326 -16.96 -21.55 16.69
C GLY A 326 -15.44 -21.57 16.64
N GLU A 327 -14.82 -22.32 15.74
CA GLU A 327 -13.39 -22.35 15.54
C GLU A 327 -12.94 -21.33 14.48
N TYR A 328 -11.63 -21.02 14.47
CA TYR A 328 -10.98 -20.20 13.46
C TYR A 328 -10.12 -21.11 12.60
N ARG A 329 -10.51 -21.28 11.35
CA ARG A 329 -9.88 -22.20 10.40
C ARG A 329 -9.47 -21.48 9.13
N GLY A 330 -8.25 -21.70 8.69
CA GLY A 330 -7.62 -21.06 7.53
C GLY A 330 -7.31 -22.02 6.40
N ILE A 331 -6.61 -21.49 5.39
CA ILE A 331 -6.24 -22.21 4.18
C ILE A 331 -4.74 -22.06 3.94
N ARG A 332 -4.05 -23.17 3.70
CA ARG A 332 -2.63 -23.17 3.36
C ARG A 332 -2.41 -22.79 1.91
N GLN A 333 -1.42 -21.92 1.65
CA GLN A 333 -1.05 -21.56 0.30
C GLN A 333 -0.58 -22.78 -0.52
N GLY A 334 -0.96 -22.79 -1.80
CA GLY A 334 -0.67 -23.89 -2.69
C GLY A 334 -1.50 -25.16 -2.43
N THR A 335 -2.58 -25.07 -1.66
CA THR A 335 -3.56 -26.15 -1.49
C THR A 335 -4.23 -26.48 -2.81
N CYS A 336 -4.34 -27.79 -3.11
CA CYS A 336 -5.13 -28.25 -4.25
C CYS A 336 -6.62 -28.21 -3.90
N PHE A 337 -7.38 -27.33 -4.55
CA PHE A 337 -8.82 -27.24 -4.37
C PHE A 337 -9.57 -28.38 -5.09
N ALA A 338 -9.36 -29.61 -4.65
CA ALA A 338 -10.10 -30.76 -5.18
C ALA A 338 -11.60 -30.68 -4.87
N HIS A 339 -11.99 -29.85 -3.87
CA HIS A 339 -13.34 -29.71 -3.37
C HIS A 339 -13.67 -28.26 -3.00
N ASN A 340 -14.92 -27.83 -3.21
CA ASN A 340 -15.42 -26.48 -2.90
C ASN A 340 -15.71 -26.23 -1.39
N TYR A 341 -15.09 -26.97 -0.50
CA TYR A 341 -15.45 -26.95 0.92
C TYR A 341 -14.86 -25.79 1.71
N TYR A 342 -13.81 -25.16 1.23
CA TYR A 342 -13.07 -24.11 1.92
C TYR A 342 -13.88 -22.81 2.08
N ASN A 343 -14.96 -22.64 1.34
CA ASN A 343 -15.82 -21.46 1.42
C ASN A 343 -16.67 -21.34 2.70
N THR A 344 -16.63 -22.34 3.58
CA THR A 344 -17.25 -22.31 4.90
C THR A 344 -16.28 -21.98 6.03
N LEU A 345 -14.98 -21.83 5.70
CA LEU A 345 -13.95 -21.48 6.67
C LEU A 345 -14.02 -20.01 7.10
N SER A 346 -13.11 -19.60 7.96
CA SER A 346 -13.13 -18.29 8.61
C SER A 346 -12.81 -17.16 7.64
N LYS A 347 -13.71 -16.17 7.58
CA LYS A 347 -13.57 -14.94 6.81
C LYS A 347 -12.98 -13.81 7.65
N LEU A 348 -12.51 -12.80 6.96
CA LEU A 348 -12.12 -11.54 7.57
C LEU A 348 -13.34 -10.79 8.12
N LYS A 349 -13.16 -10.01 9.18
CA LYS A 349 -14.15 -9.05 9.67
C LYS A 349 -14.00 -7.65 9.03
N VAL A 350 -13.22 -7.54 7.97
CA VAL A 350 -13.09 -6.31 7.19
C VAL A 350 -14.36 -6.10 6.38
N THR A 351 -14.92 -4.91 6.47
CA THR A 351 -16.10 -4.45 5.72
C THR A 351 -15.74 -3.27 4.81
N GLN A 352 -16.65 -2.86 3.96
CA GLN A 352 -16.48 -1.65 3.15
C GLN A 352 -16.34 -0.36 3.99
N GLN A 353 -16.79 -0.39 5.26
CA GLN A 353 -16.71 0.70 6.23
C GLN A 353 -15.54 0.56 7.21
N THR A 354 -14.66 -0.40 7.02
CA THR A 354 -13.43 -0.54 7.80
C THR A 354 -12.36 0.37 7.19
N ASP A 355 -11.76 1.25 7.99
CA ASP A 355 -10.66 2.10 7.50
C ASP A 355 -9.48 1.25 7.02
N ALA A 356 -8.84 1.69 5.93
CA ALA A 356 -7.72 0.97 5.34
C ALA A 356 -6.41 1.42 5.99
N VAL A 357 -5.93 0.64 6.96
CA VAL A 357 -4.73 0.96 7.75
C VAL A 357 -3.48 0.94 6.87
N LEU A 358 -2.67 2.02 6.93
CA LEU A 358 -1.39 2.17 6.24
C LEU A 358 -0.20 2.02 7.19
N MET A 359 -0.31 2.62 8.38
CA MET A 359 0.74 2.59 9.39
C MET A 359 0.14 2.67 10.80
N PRO A 360 -0.01 1.53 11.51
CA PRO A 360 -0.46 1.54 12.89
C PRO A 360 0.66 2.01 13.83
N ALA A 361 0.30 2.63 14.96
CA ALA A 361 1.26 3.03 15.98
C ALA A 361 2.11 1.85 16.49
N ALA A 362 1.52 0.67 16.56
CA ALA A 362 2.21 -0.57 16.93
C ALA A 362 3.44 -0.85 16.05
N GLU A 363 3.36 -0.62 14.74
CA GLU A 363 4.49 -0.79 13.83
C GLU A 363 5.67 0.09 14.25
N VAL A 364 5.41 1.37 14.54
CA VAL A 364 6.45 2.32 14.90
C VAL A 364 7.16 1.88 16.20
N TRP A 365 6.43 1.36 17.17
CA TRP A 365 7.02 0.78 18.38
C TRP A 365 7.89 -0.45 18.08
N PHE A 366 7.48 -1.34 17.17
CA PHE A 366 8.30 -2.49 16.78
C PHE A 366 9.53 -2.08 15.97
N LEU A 367 9.45 -1.04 15.14
CA LEU A 367 10.62 -0.45 14.48
C LEU A 367 11.62 0.11 15.50
N ARG A 368 11.15 0.76 16.58
CA ARG A 368 11.99 1.22 17.69
C ARG A 368 12.60 0.05 18.46
N ALA A 369 11.84 -1.01 18.71
CA ALA A 369 12.36 -2.21 19.35
C ALA A 369 13.50 -2.85 18.53
N GLU A 370 13.36 -2.95 17.22
CA GLU A 370 14.42 -3.46 16.34
C GLU A 370 15.62 -2.50 16.30
N ALA A 371 15.40 -1.20 16.24
CA ALA A 371 16.47 -0.20 16.27
C ALA A 371 17.30 -0.26 17.58
N ALA A 372 16.62 -0.43 18.70
CA ALA A 372 17.28 -0.64 20.00
C ALA A 372 18.06 -1.96 20.01
N LEU A 373 17.50 -3.04 19.46
CA LEU A 373 18.18 -4.34 19.33
C LEU A 373 19.43 -4.25 18.44
N ARG A 374 19.43 -3.37 17.45
CA ARG A 374 20.58 -3.07 16.57
C ARG A 374 21.58 -2.09 17.21
N GLY A 375 21.27 -1.52 18.40
CA GLY A 375 22.10 -0.52 19.06
C GLY A 375 22.09 0.85 18.34
N TRP A 376 21.00 1.17 17.68
CA TRP A 376 20.82 2.48 17.04
C TRP A 376 20.28 3.53 18.02
N THR A 377 19.53 3.11 19.03
CA THR A 377 18.98 3.96 20.10
C THR A 377 19.34 3.38 21.47
N ASP A 378 19.20 4.19 22.52
CA ASP A 378 19.43 3.78 23.92
C ASP A 378 18.11 3.31 24.60
N GLU A 379 17.05 3.09 23.83
CA GLU A 379 15.77 2.62 24.33
C GLU A 379 15.85 1.16 24.80
N SER A 380 14.97 0.78 25.72
CA SER A 380 14.83 -0.61 26.15
C SER A 380 14.11 -1.42 25.05
N VAL A 381 14.76 -2.43 24.51
CA VAL A 381 14.15 -3.34 23.51
C VAL A 381 12.86 -3.94 24.05
N LYS A 382 12.88 -4.43 25.32
CA LYS A 382 11.70 -4.99 25.98
C LYS A 382 10.57 -3.98 26.04
N THR A 383 10.85 -2.77 26.51
CA THR A 383 9.80 -1.74 26.64
C THR A 383 9.18 -1.38 25.30
N CYS A 384 10.00 -1.18 24.26
CA CYS A 384 9.47 -0.88 22.92
C CYS A 384 8.65 -2.06 22.35
N TYR A 385 9.06 -3.30 22.59
CA TYR A 385 8.32 -4.49 22.20
C TYR A 385 6.95 -4.57 22.87
N GLU A 386 6.92 -4.41 24.20
CA GLU A 386 5.70 -4.45 25.00
C GLU A 386 4.76 -3.30 24.64
N GLU A 387 5.27 -2.08 24.45
CA GLU A 387 4.48 -0.93 23.97
C GLU A 387 3.90 -1.20 22.57
N GLY A 388 4.63 -1.87 21.68
CA GLY A 388 4.10 -2.27 20.37
C GLY A 388 2.89 -3.20 20.48
N VAL A 389 2.95 -4.20 21.35
CA VAL A 389 1.79 -5.08 21.61
C VAL A 389 0.65 -4.29 22.23
N MET A 390 0.94 -3.45 23.24
CA MET A 390 -0.09 -2.63 23.90
C MET A 390 -0.73 -1.61 22.94
N ALA A 391 0.04 -0.99 22.06
CA ALA A 391 -0.49 -0.06 21.04
C ALA A 391 -1.46 -0.79 20.09
N SER A 392 -1.09 -2.01 19.64
CA SER A 392 -1.97 -2.85 18.86
C SER A 392 -3.26 -3.21 19.61
N PHE A 393 -3.17 -3.53 20.90
CA PHE A 393 -4.34 -3.84 21.71
C PHE A 393 -5.23 -2.61 21.93
N ARG A 394 -4.63 -1.45 22.23
CA ARG A 394 -5.36 -0.17 22.38
C ARG A 394 -6.13 0.20 21.12
N GLN A 395 -5.56 -0.02 19.94
CA GLN A 395 -6.23 0.23 18.66
C GLN A 395 -7.58 -0.49 18.54
N TYR A 396 -7.70 -1.66 19.16
CA TYR A 396 -8.91 -2.49 19.12
C TYR A 396 -9.69 -2.55 20.44
N GLY A 397 -9.32 -1.73 21.42
CA GLY A 397 -10.00 -1.70 22.73
C GLY A 397 -9.79 -2.96 23.58
N ILE A 398 -8.73 -3.72 23.35
CA ILE A 398 -8.39 -4.94 24.11
C ILE A 398 -7.69 -4.55 25.42
N LEU A 399 -8.21 -5.05 26.55
CA LEU A 399 -7.74 -4.66 27.89
C LEU A 399 -6.79 -5.68 28.55
N GLN A 400 -6.62 -6.89 27.99
CA GLN A 400 -5.91 -8.02 28.64
C GLN A 400 -4.44 -8.13 28.18
N SER A 401 -3.71 -7.02 28.09
CA SER A 401 -2.34 -7.00 27.60
C SER A 401 -1.34 -7.75 28.50
N ASP A 402 -1.49 -7.63 29.84
CA ASP A 402 -0.52 -8.19 30.78
C ASP A 402 -0.46 -9.71 30.72
N ALA A 403 -1.61 -10.38 30.70
CA ALA A 403 -1.67 -11.84 30.58
C ALA A 403 -1.07 -12.35 29.28
N TYR A 404 -1.26 -11.61 28.18
CA TYR A 404 -0.69 -11.95 26.88
C TYR A 404 0.82 -11.79 26.87
N LEU A 405 1.35 -10.70 27.43
CA LEU A 405 2.78 -10.43 27.51
C LEU A 405 3.56 -11.39 28.42
N GLU A 406 2.88 -12.07 29.33
CA GLU A 406 3.46 -13.12 30.19
C GLU A 406 3.23 -14.54 29.64
N SER A 407 2.59 -14.68 28.47
CA SER A 407 2.24 -15.98 27.89
C SER A 407 3.45 -16.67 27.25
N ASP A 408 3.64 -17.95 27.59
CA ASP A 408 4.61 -18.86 26.97
C ASP A 408 4.01 -19.72 25.85
N LEU A 409 2.76 -19.48 25.47
CA LEU A 409 2.08 -20.22 24.42
C LEU A 409 2.84 -20.07 23.09
N LEU A 410 2.89 -21.14 22.33
CA LEU A 410 3.54 -21.20 21.02
C LEU A 410 2.49 -21.32 19.91
N PRO A 411 2.82 -20.95 18.66
CA PRO A 411 1.95 -21.22 17.52
C PRO A 411 1.55 -22.69 17.43
N ALA A 412 0.31 -22.94 17.06
CA ALA A 412 -0.24 -24.29 16.92
C ALA A 412 0.16 -24.89 15.55
N ASP A 413 0.27 -26.22 15.51
CA ASP A 413 0.35 -26.92 14.23
C ASP A 413 -0.90 -26.63 13.39
N PHE A 414 -0.72 -26.48 12.11
CA PHE A 414 -1.84 -26.35 11.18
C PHE A 414 -2.33 -27.75 10.79
N VAL A 415 -3.61 -27.98 11.02
CA VAL A 415 -4.31 -29.21 10.63
C VAL A 415 -5.43 -28.79 9.67
N ASP A 416 -5.31 -29.18 8.40
CA ASP A 416 -6.30 -28.83 7.39
C ASP A 416 -7.66 -29.48 7.69
N THR A 417 -8.71 -28.71 7.48
CA THR A 417 -10.08 -29.12 7.79
C THR A 417 -10.57 -30.28 6.93
N TYR A 418 -10.06 -30.41 5.70
CA TYR A 418 -10.60 -31.34 4.69
C TYR A 418 -9.55 -32.28 4.08
N ASP A 419 -8.27 -31.93 4.14
CA ASP A 419 -7.19 -32.68 3.51
C ASP A 419 -5.92 -32.68 4.37
N MET A 420 -5.71 -33.81 5.09
CA MET A 420 -4.55 -34.00 5.95
C MET A 420 -3.20 -33.91 5.23
N GLU A 421 -3.17 -33.99 3.90
CA GLU A 421 -1.91 -33.78 3.15
C GLU A 421 -1.43 -32.33 3.20
N ASN A 422 -2.29 -31.38 3.57
CA ASN A 422 -1.97 -29.98 3.77
C ASN A 422 -1.47 -29.68 5.20
N ASP A 423 -1.54 -30.65 6.12
CA ASP A 423 -1.07 -30.50 7.51
C ASP A 423 0.41 -30.08 7.54
N ILE A 424 0.75 -29.25 8.51
CA ILE A 424 2.14 -28.82 8.72
C ILE A 424 2.37 -28.39 10.17
N THR A 425 3.51 -28.80 10.70
CA THR A 425 3.97 -28.37 12.04
C THR A 425 4.30 -26.88 12.04
N ALA A 426 3.98 -26.20 13.15
CA ALA A 426 4.27 -24.79 13.33
C ALA A 426 5.76 -24.47 13.12
N ARG A 427 6.02 -23.48 12.25
CA ARG A 427 7.38 -23.05 11.90
C ARG A 427 7.90 -21.93 12.81
N CYS A 428 7.04 -21.03 13.23
CA CYS A 428 7.33 -20.02 14.22
C CYS A 428 7.37 -20.67 15.61
N GLN A 429 8.45 -20.42 16.37
CA GLN A 429 8.71 -21.11 17.64
C GLN A 429 8.94 -20.11 18.79
N VAL A 430 8.43 -18.89 18.66
CA VAL A 430 8.52 -17.85 19.70
C VAL A 430 7.18 -17.64 20.37
N SER A 431 7.19 -17.32 21.66
CA SER A 431 6.00 -16.95 22.45
C SER A 431 5.87 -15.44 22.56
N PRO A 432 4.70 -14.91 22.99
CA PRO A 432 4.54 -13.47 23.24
C PRO A 432 5.45 -12.94 24.33
N ARG A 433 5.74 -13.72 25.39
CA ARG A 433 6.57 -13.26 26.51
C ARG A 433 7.97 -12.88 26.07
N TRP A 434 8.43 -11.67 26.47
CA TRP A 434 9.81 -11.25 26.24
C TRP A 434 10.78 -12.00 27.15
N LEU A 435 11.90 -12.46 26.57
CA LEU A 435 12.98 -13.14 27.30
C LEU A 435 14.30 -12.40 27.09
N GLU A 436 14.82 -11.76 28.14
CA GLU A 436 16.12 -11.07 28.06
C GLU A 436 17.30 -12.01 27.76
N SER A 437 17.22 -13.26 28.19
CA SER A 437 18.24 -14.27 27.94
C SER A 437 18.22 -14.84 26.53
N ALA A 438 17.21 -14.54 25.72
CA ALA A 438 17.14 -15.01 24.35
C ALA A 438 18.25 -14.39 23.49
N ASP A 439 18.72 -15.14 22.50
CA ASP A 439 19.67 -14.64 21.52
C ASP A 439 19.04 -13.55 20.63
N ARG A 440 19.89 -12.91 19.83
CA ARG A 440 19.52 -11.75 19.03
C ARG A 440 18.51 -12.09 17.93
N ASP A 441 18.65 -13.25 17.30
CA ASP A 441 17.73 -13.70 16.24
C ASP A 441 16.37 -14.06 16.81
N THR A 442 16.31 -14.76 17.94
CA THR A 442 15.07 -15.06 18.67
C THR A 442 14.34 -13.76 19.08
N LYS A 443 15.07 -12.75 19.57
CA LYS A 443 14.50 -11.43 19.90
C LYS A 443 13.92 -10.75 18.65
N LEU A 444 14.64 -10.82 17.53
CA LEU A 444 14.16 -10.27 16.27
C LEU A 444 12.90 -11.01 15.77
N GLU A 445 12.88 -12.36 15.85
CA GLU A 445 11.70 -13.16 15.47
C GLU A 445 10.47 -12.75 16.30
N LYS A 446 10.63 -12.52 17.62
CA LYS A 446 9.53 -12.02 18.48
C LYS A 446 9.02 -10.66 18.03
N ILE A 447 9.91 -9.70 17.78
CA ILE A 447 9.56 -8.35 17.35
C ILE A 447 8.78 -8.40 16.02
N ILE A 448 9.32 -9.10 15.03
CA ILE A 448 8.72 -9.16 13.69
C ILE A 448 7.41 -9.95 13.69
N THR A 449 7.31 -11.03 14.48
CA THR A 449 6.05 -11.78 14.60
C THR A 449 4.94 -10.91 15.17
N GLN A 450 5.20 -10.13 16.22
CA GLN A 450 4.19 -9.22 16.79
C GLN A 450 3.90 -8.03 15.86
N LYS A 451 4.91 -7.48 15.16
CA LYS A 451 4.72 -6.48 14.12
C LYS A 451 3.79 -7.02 13.02
N TRP A 452 4.05 -8.22 12.53
CA TRP A 452 3.24 -8.87 11.50
C TRP A 452 1.78 -9.05 11.94
N ILE A 453 1.51 -9.49 13.18
CA ILE A 453 0.14 -9.58 13.69
C ILE A 453 -0.52 -8.19 13.75
N ALA A 454 0.20 -7.19 14.26
CA ALA A 454 -0.35 -5.84 14.48
C ALA A 454 -0.65 -5.08 13.19
N MET A 455 0.03 -5.41 12.10
CA MET A 455 -0.11 -4.76 10.80
C MET A 455 -1.25 -5.32 9.94
N PHE A 456 -1.90 -6.42 10.36
CA PHE A 456 -3.02 -6.97 9.59
C PHE A 456 -4.10 -5.88 9.34
N PRO A 457 -4.61 -5.70 8.12
CA PRO A 457 -4.42 -6.49 6.89
C PRO A 457 -3.41 -5.89 5.87
N GLU A 458 -2.43 -5.08 6.27
CA GLU A 458 -1.46 -4.44 5.37
C GLU A 458 -0.41 -5.45 4.84
N GLY A 459 -0.79 -6.17 3.80
CA GLY A 459 0.04 -7.25 3.24
C GLY A 459 1.31 -6.80 2.54
N CYS A 460 1.36 -5.58 1.96
CA CYS A 460 2.55 -5.08 1.27
C CYS A 460 3.74 -4.98 2.23
N GLU A 461 3.53 -4.34 3.37
CA GLU A 461 4.58 -4.20 4.38
C GLU A 461 4.90 -5.53 5.05
N ALA A 462 3.89 -6.34 5.37
CA ALA A 462 4.09 -7.65 5.98
C ALA A 462 4.90 -8.60 5.09
N TRP A 463 4.65 -8.62 3.78
CA TRP A 463 5.43 -9.41 2.83
C TRP A 463 6.86 -8.86 2.67
N ALA A 464 7.03 -7.55 2.68
CA ALA A 464 8.35 -6.93 2.62
C ALA A 464 9.19 -7.26 3.86
N GLU A 465 8.61 -7.21 5.07
CA GLU A 465 9.29 -7.59 6.32
C GLU A 465 9.65 -9.07 6.36
N GLN A 466 8.77 -9.95 5.90
CA GLN A 466 9.06 -11.38 5.81
C GLN A 466 10.23 -11.65 4.85
N ARG A 467 10.29 -10.98 3.70
CA ARG A 467 11.43 -11.11 2.77
C ARG A 467 12.72 -10.57 3.36
N ARG A 468 12.66 -9.44 4.07
CA ARG A 468 13.81 -8.80 4.69
C ARG A 468 14.43 -9.65 5.80
N THR A 469 13.59 -10.28 6.64
CA THR A 469 14.02 -10.93 7.89
C THR A 469 13.88 -12.45 7.91
N GLY A 470 13.04 -13.01 7.05
CA GLY A 470 12.61 -14.40 7.14
C GLY A 470 11.56 -14.66 8.25
N TYR A 471 11.06 -13.60 8.91
CA TYR A 471 10.11 -13.68 10.02
C TYR A 471 8.77 -12.97 9.71
N PRO A 472 7.66 -13.44 10.32
CA PRO A 472 7.57 -14.73 11.01
C PRO A 472 7.92 -15.87 10.05
N ARG A 473 8.30 -17.04 10.60
CA ARG A 473 8.52 -18.24 9.80
C ARG A 473 7.20 -18.77 9.28
N LEU A 474 6.82 -18.32 8.09
CA LEU A 474 5.58 -18.71 7.42
C LEU A 474 5.65 -20.18 6.93
N PHE A 475 4.49 -20.73 6.59
CA PHE A 475 4.42 -22.04 5.96
C PHE A 475 4.83 -21.93 4.47
N PRO A 476 5.68 -22.83 3.98
CA PRO A 476 5.95 -22.92 2.56
C PRO A 476 4.67 -23.38 1.82
N VAL A 477 4.55 -22.98 0.56
CA VAL A 477 3.44 -23.42 -0.29
C VAL A 477 3.39 -24.95 -0.35
N ARG A 478 2.19 -25.53 -0.36
CA ARG A 478 2.03 -26.99 -0.43
C ARG A 478 2.48 -27.55 -1.77
N PHE A 479 2.01 -26.97 -2.85
CA PHE A 479 2.44 -27.26 -4.21
C PHE A 479 3.05 -25.99 -4.82
N ASN A 480 4.26 -26.13 -5.35
CA ASN A 480 4.98 -25.04 -6.02
C ASN A 480 4.93 -25.28 -7.52
N HIS A 481 4.14 -24.46 -8.23
CA HIS A 481 3.98 -24.50 -9.67
C HIS A 481 4.73 -23.34 -10.36
N SER A 482 5.75 -22.78 -9.72
CA SER A 482 6.56 -21.72 -10.33
C SER A 482 7.19 -22.20 -11.63
N LYS A 483 7.13 -21.35 -12.64
CA LYS A 483 7.69 -21.64 -13.96
C LYS A 483 9.19 -21.93 -13.83
N ASP A 484 9.61 -23.07 -14.40
CA ASP A 484 11.01 -23.54 -14.40
C ASP A 484 11.62 -23.67 -12.98
N GLY A 485 10.79 -23.74 -11.91
CA GLY A 485 11.25 -23.83 -10.54
C GLY A 485 11.99 -22.59 -10.06
N CYS A 486 11.71 -21.42 -10.65
CA CYS A 486 12.42 -20.16 -10.34
C CYS A 486 12.20 -19.64 -8.93
N ILE A 487 11.13 -20.09 -8.24
CA ILE A 487 10.86 -19.76 -6.84
C ILE A 487 11.19 -20.97 -5.99
N ASP A 488 12.17 -20.86 -5.12
CA ASP A 488 12.47 -21.89 -4.14
C ASP A 488 11.39 -21.94 -3.06
N THR A 489 10.91 -23.13 -2.71
CA THR A 489 9.77 -23.33 -1.82
C THR A 489 10.06 -22.85 -0.39
N GLU A 490 11.29 -23.02 0.11
CA GLU A 490 11.66 -22.63 1.48
C GLU A 490 12.00 -21.13 1.59
N THR A 491 12.65 -20.56 0.58
CA THR A 491 12.94 -19.11 0.55
C THR A 491 11.75 -18.28 0.12
N MET A 492 10.75 -18.91 -0.49
CA MET A 492 9.48 -18.30 -0.94
C MET A 492 9.68 -17.23 -2.02
N ILE A 493 8.58 -16.64 -2.46
CA ILE A 493 8.58 -15.59 -3.49
C ILE A 493 9.27 -14.31 -3.00
N ARG A 494 10.19 -13.75 -3.83
CA ARG A 494 11.02 -12.61 -3.46
C ARG A 494 10.63 -11.28 -4.12
N ARG A 495 10.00 -11.32 -5.29
CA ARG A 495 9.52 -10.16 -6.06
C ARG A 495 8.47 -10.56 -7.08
N LEU A 496 7.87 -9.59 -7.75
CA LEU A 496 7.13 -9.82 -8.98
C LEU A 496 8.00 -9.52 -10.20
N ASN A 497 7.78 -10.25 -11.30
CA ASN A 497 8.41 -9.97 -12.58
C ASN A 497 8.00 -8.59 -13.09
N PHE A 498 8.85 -7.95 -13.87
CA PHE A 498 8.44 -6.78 -14.64
C PHE A 498 7.29 -7.13 -15.58
N PRO A 499 6.38 -6.19 -15.91
CA PRO A 499 5.27 -6.45 -16.81
C PRO A 499 5.74 -7.08 -18.12
N GLY A 500 5.16 -8.23 -18.47
CA GLY A 500 5.57 -9.00 -19.65
C GLY A 500 5.40 -8.22 -20.96
N GLY A 501 4.41 -7.31 -21.03
CA GLY A 501 4.19 -6.41 -22.17
C GLY A 501 5.39 -5.54 -22.51
N LEU A 502 6.21 -5.13 -21.51
CA LEU A 502 7.39 -4.30 -21.74
C LEU A 502 8.41 -4.95 -22.69
N LYS A 503 8.49 -6.28 -22.72
CA LYS A 503 9.40 -7.02 -23.61
C LYS A 503 9.13 -6.74 -25.10
N THR A 504 7.89 -6.46 -25.44
CA THR A 504 7.46 -6.22 -26.82
C THR A 504 7.14 -4.76 -27.12
N GLU A 505 6.62 -4.04 -26.12
CA GLU A 505 6.18 -2.66 -26.28
C GLU A 505 7.32 -1.66 -26.11
N ASN A 506 8.27 -1.96 -25.19
CA ASN A 506 9.45 -1.13 -24.91
C ASN A 506 10.64 -2.00 -24.48
N ALA A 507 11.23 -2.70 -25.41
CA ALA A 507 12.35 -3.61 -25.15
C ALA A 507 13.59 -2.91 -24.56
N GLU A 508 13.80 -1.64 -24.86
CA GLU A 508 14.90 -0.83 -24.31
C GLU A 508 14.70 -0.59 -22.80
N GLN A 509 13.51 -0.15 -22.40
CA GLN A 509 13.16 0.01 -20.99
C GLN A 509 13.26 -1.33 -20.24
N TYR A 510 12.74 -2.40 -20.83
CA TYR A 510 12.83 -3.73 -20.22
C TYR A 510 14.29 -4.15 -19.98
N ALA A 511 15.17 -3.96 -20.97
CA ALA A 511 16.57 -4.29 -20.83
C ALA A 511 17.26 -3.45 -19.74
N ALA A 512 16.97 -2.15 -19.68
CA ALA A 512 17.48 -1.27 -18.64
C ALA A 512 16.99 -1.66 -17.22
N LEU A 513 15.72 -2.09 -17.08
CA LEU A 513 15.19 -2.59 -15.81
C LEU A 513 15.89 -3.88 -15.35
N VAL A 514 16.15 -4.81 -16.26
CA VAL A 514 16.87 -6.07 -15.96
C VAL A 514 18.33 -5.77 -15.58
N GLU A 515 18.99 -4.87 -16.27
CA GLU A 515 20.35 -4.43 -15.93
C GLU A 515 20.40 -3.80 -14.54
N ALA A 516 19.48 -2.88 -14.23
CA ALA A 516 19.38 -2.21 -12.94
C ALA A 516 19.01 -3.18 -11.79
N LEU A 517 18.28 -4.28 -12.09
CA LEU A 517 17.98 -5.34 -11.12
C LEU A 517 19.23 -6.14 -10.74
N GLY A 518 20.17 -6.29 -11.66
CA GLY A 518 21.42 -7.04 -11.45
C GLY A 518 21.24 -8.55 -11.35
N GLY A 519 20.14 -9.08 -11.85
CA GLY A 519 19.80 -10.50 -11.87
C GLY A 519 18.71 -10.81 -12.89
N ASP A 520 18.33 -12.08 -12.97
CA ASP A 520 17.26 -12.52 -13.87
C ASP A 520 15.90 -11.93 -13.48
N ASP A 521 15.10 -11.55 -14.46
CA ASP A 521 13.72 -11.12 -14.22
C ASP A 521 12.83 -12.33 -13.91
N ASN A 522 12.96 -12.84 -12.70
CA ASN A 522 12.09 -13.88 -12.16
C ASN A 522 11.74 -13.61 -10.69
N ALA A 523 10.71 -14.29 -10.20
CA ALA A 523 10.15 -14.01 -8.88
C ALA A 523 10.96 -14.62 -7.71
N GLY A 524 12.01 -15.38 -7.98
CA GLY A 524 12.99 -15.86 -6.99
C GLY A 524 14.18 -14.93 -6.81
N THR A 525 14.36 -13.94 -7.71
CA THR A 525 15.47 -12.98 -7.62
C THR A 525 15.26 -12.03 -6.44
N ARG A 526 16.30 -11.89 -5.59
CA ARG A 526 16.26 -10.99 -4.43
C ARG A 526 16.34 -9.53 -4.86
N LEU A 527 15.66 -8.68 -4.11
CA LEU A 527 15.77 -7.23 -4.23
C LEU A 527 17.05 -6.72 -3.55
N TRP A 528 17.48 -5.51 -3.88
CA TRP A 528 18.70 -4.91 -3.33
C TRP A 528 18.73 -4.91 -1.78
N TRP A 529 17.61 -4.60 -1.13
CA TRP A 529 17.53 -4.61 0.33
C TRP A 529 17.34 -6.01 0.93
N ASP A 530 16.94 -7.00 0.13
CA ASP A 530 16.73 -8.39 0.55
C ASP A 530 18.06 -9.17 0.50
N THR A 531 18.86 -8.98 1.49
CA THR A 531 20.22 -9.57 1.56
C THR A 531 20.25 -11.03 1.96
N GLY A 532 19.15 -11.56 2.51
CA GLY A 532 19.06 -12.93 3.03
C GLY A 532 19.74 -13.16 4.38
N ILE A 533 20.20 -12.08 5.02
CA ILE A 533 20.78 -12.10 6.38
C ILE A 533 20.16 -10.98 7.21
N ASN A 534 20.22 -11.12 8.55
CA ASN A 534 19.59 -10.14 9.47
C ASN A 534 20.59 -9.14 10.08
N TRP A 535 21.88 -9.44 10.01
CA TRP A 535 22.93 -8.65 10.70
C TRP A 535 24.14 -8.36 9.81
#